data_497d35f7878e59392ecbf77cead860cf
#
_entry.id   497d35f7878e59392ecbf77cead860cf
#
_cell.length_a   1.000
_cell.length_b   1.000
_cell.length_c   1.000
_cell.angle_alpha   90.00
_cell.angle_beta   90.00
_cell.angle_gamma   90.00
#
_symmetry.space_group_name_H-M   'P 1'
#
loop_
_entity.id
_entity.type
_entity.pdbx_description
1 polymer ?
#
loop_
_entity_poly.entity_id
_entity_poly.type
_entity_poly.pdbx_seq_one_letter_code
_entity_poly.pdbx_strand_id
1 'polypeptide(L)'
;MKYKVLIASAGLGRRLKGMSKNVNKALISIAHKPAISYIVEKFENDIEFVIPVGYKADTIKDYLTLSYPDRKFTFVDVDLYEGEGSGLGYSIMQCEKHLQLPFIFTSNDTIVLEQIKPPKNNWMGYAQTEDNSQYRSLRIEKRKVVEICSKGAEGDVKAYIGLAGIFDFEDFWSEMKNGVNQGSIEIGESYGLRFLIEKDIEPVPFTWFDTGNIEALEKTRKYFRNDIDANILEKEDEAIWFVNEKVVKFSVDTKFIESRVLRSKEISGFVPEILSSTKNMYLYKKIKGEVFSKNPSISTFKYFLDWMELFWIQKELDKRQEEDFKNVCLNFYKDKTYKRVKQYFTTFEQIDCEEIINGVKIPKIFDLLDKIDWNKIANGVPVRFHGDLHFENILINSEGKSPFTLLDWRQDFGGLQEYGDIYYDFAKLNHGLIISHELIDKNLFEVKQKLNSIHYDFLRKQNLVECEIYFKEWLENKEYDYKKVQTMTALIYLNIAALHHYPYSLLLFYLGKNMLQKIV
;
A
#
# COMPACT_ATOMS: atom_id res chain seq x y z
N MET A 1 -3.81 -9.62 36.73
CA MET A 1 -5.16 -9.02 36.74
C MET A 1 -5.76 -9.19 35.37
N LYS A 2 -7.02 -9.66 35.27
CA LYS A 2 -7.70 -9.78 33.96
C LYS A 2 -8.28 -8.42 33.57
N TYR A 3 -8.04 -7.97 32.35
CA TYR A 3 -8.57 -6.74 31.79
C TYR A 3 -8.74 -6.89 30.27
N LYS A 4 -9.44 -5.96 29.64
CA LYS A 4 -9.62 -5.88 28.18
C LYS A 4 -9.17 -4.52 27.66
N VAL A 5 -9.04 -4.39 26.34
CA VAL A 5 -8.69 -3.14 25.68
C VAL A 5 -9.80 -2.75 24.70
N LEU A 6 -10.31 -1.55 24.84
CA LEU A 6 -11.26 -0.93 23.91
C LEU A 6 -10.49 -0.04 22.93
N ILE A 7 -10.59 -0.34 21.64
CA ILE A 7 -10.00 0.50 20.57
C ILE A 7 -11.12 1.15 19.75
N ALA A 8 -11.37 2.43 19.94
CA ALA A 8 -12.46 3.16 19.28
C ALA A 8 -12.21 3.33 17.78
N SER A 9 -12.92 2.58 16.91
CA SER A 9 -12.63 2.50 15.48
C SER A 9 -13.85 2.68 14.55
N ALA A 10 -15.00 3.11 15.04
CA ALA A 10 -16.22 3.24 14.24
C ALA A 10 -16.25 4.47 13.31
N GLY A 11 -15.50 5.53 13.64
CA GLY A 11 -15.63 6.85 13.00
C GLY A 11 -15.07 6.94 11.58
N LEU A 12 -15.55 7.95 10.83
CA LEU A 12 -15.24 8.23 9.41
C LEU A 12 -13.81 8.72 9.14
N GLY A 13 -13.11 9.29 10.11
CA GLY A 13 -11.79 9.88 9.89
C GLY A 13 -11.79 11.17 9.05
N ARG A 14 -12.83 12.01 9.12
CA ARG A 14 -13.03 13.20 8.28
C ARG A 14 -11.83 14.14 8.20
N ARG A 15 -11.06 14.29 9.30
CA ARG A 15 -9.86 15.15 9.36
C ARG A 15 -8.69 14.66 8.49
N LEU A 16 -8.73 13.41 8.02
CA LEU A 16 -7.74 12.81 7.11
C LEU A 16 -8.13 12.93 5.64
N LYS A 17 -9.25 13.62 5.35
CA LYS A 17 -9.75 13.87 3.98
C LYS A 17 -9.83 12.57 3.16
N GLY A 18 -9.29 12.58 1.93
CA GLY A 18 -9.32 11.43 1.02
C GLY A 18 -8.57 10.18 1.48
N MET A 19 -7.64 10.28 2.46
CA MET A 19 -6.81 9.14 2.91
C MET A 19 -7.63 8.00 3.53
N SER A 20 -8.81 8.29 4.10
CA SER A 20 -9.72 7.28 4.66
C SER A 20 -10.84 6.85 3.69
N LYS A 21 -10.78 7.24 2.41
CA LYS A 21 -11.84 6.94 1.42
C LYS A 21 -12.02 5.43 1.22
N ASN A 22 -10.94 4.69 1.11
CA ASN A 22 -10.95 3.28 0.73
C ASN A 22 -10.72 2.32 1.91
N VAL A 23 -10.10 2.78 2.99
CA VAL A 23 -9.84 2.02 4.20
C VAL A 23 -10.27 2.80 5.44
N ASN A 24 -10.53 2.10 6.56
CA ASN A 24 -10.74 2.79 7.82
C ASN A 24 -9.47 3.54 8.26
N LYS A 25 -9.63 4.68 8.96
CA LYS A 25 -8.48 5.48 9.45
C LYS A 25 -7.47 4.69 10.27
N ALA A 26 -7.91 3.65 10.99
CA ALA A 26 -7.05 2.75 11.76
C ALA A 26 -6.04 1.97 10.91
N LEU A 27 -6.30 1.82 9.59
CA LEU A 27 -5.45 1.12 8.63
C LEU A 27 -4.54 2.05 7.83
N ILE A 28 -4.53 3.34 8.12
CA ILE A 28 -3.59 4.27 7.47
C ILE A 28 -2.16 3.88 7.82
N SER A 29 -1.32 3.82 6.78
CA SER A 29 0.07 3.39 6.89
C SER A 29 0.97 4.43 7.55
N ILE A 30 1.81 3.94 8.46
CA ILE A 30 2.94 4.64 9.07
C ILE A 30 4.14 3.74 8.88
N ALA A 31 5.11 4.12 8.04
CA ALA A 31 6.24 3.26 7.66
C ALA A 31 5.78 1.84 7.25
N HIS A 32 4.81 1.78 6.33
CA HIS A 32 4.20 0.54 5.82
C HIS A 32 3.51 -0.37 6.86
N LYS A 33 3.20 0.15 8.05
CA LYS A 33 2.46 -0.57 9.09
C LYS A 33 1.22 0.23 9.48
N PRO A 34 0.02 -0.38 9.57
CA PRO A 34 -1.19 0.33 9.98
C PRO A 34 -1.11 0.88 11.40
N ALA A 35 -1.72 2.03 11.63
CA ALA A 35 -1.76 2.66 12.97
C ALA A 35 -2.27 1.71 14.05
N ILE A 36 -3.34 0.95 13.77
CA ILE A 36 -3.89 -0.02 14.73
C ILE A 36 -2.91 -1.11 15.15
N SER A 37 -1.96 -1.49 14.28
CA SER A 37 -0.94 -2.48 14.60
C SER A 37 0.03 -1.99 15.65
N TYR A 38 0.41 -0.72 15.64
CA TYR A 38 1.21 -0.11 16.70
C TYR A 38 0.52 -0.18 18.06
N ILE A 39 -0.82 -0.10 18.07
CA ILE A 39 -1.61 -0.19 19.31
C ILE A 39 -1.70 -1.65 19.77
N VAL A 40 -2.15 -2.56 18.88
CA VAL A 40 -2.36 -3.97 19.22
C VAL A 40 -1.09 -4.63 19.73
N GLU A 41 0.06 -4.32 19.16
CA GLU A 41 1.35 -4.91 19.55
C GLU A 41 1.93 -4.37 20.87
N LYS A 42 1.31 -3.34 21.48
CA LYS A 42 1.68 -2.86 22.82
C LYS A 42 1.16 -3.76 23.95
N PHE A 43 0.28 -4.70 23.65
CA PHE A 43 -0.37 -5.55 24.65
C PHE A 43 0.05 -7.01 24.50
N GLU A 44 0.02 -7.75 25.61
CA GLU A 44 0.29 -9.18 25.64
C GLU A 44 -0.71 -9.97 24.79
N ASN A 45 -0.30 -11.16 24.34
CA ASN A 45 -1.09 -11.94 23.37
C ASN A 45 -2.42 -12.46 23.89
N ASP A 46 -2.57 -12.63 25.19
CA ASP A 46 -3.78 -13.13 25.86
C ASP A 46 -4.85 -12.05 26.11
N ILE A 47 -4.49 -10.78 25.89
CA ILE A 47 -5.41 -9.65 26.05
C ILE A 47 -6.47 -9.68 24.95
N GLU A 48 -7.74 -9.56 25.36
CA GLU A 48 -8.88 -9.43 24.46
C GLU A 48 -9.12 -7.96 24.11
N PHE A 49 -9.30 -7.71 22.82
CA PHE A 49 -9.65 -6.39 22.29
C PHE A 49 -11.13 -6.33 21.97
N VAL A 50 -11.81 -5.28 22.45
CA VAL A 50 -13.18 -4.93 22.09
C VAL A 50 -13.10 -3.73 21.14
N ILE A 51 -13.60 -3.88 19.92
CA ILE A 51 -13.41 -2.90 18.85
C ILE A 51 -14.78 -2.53 18.26
N PRO A 52 -15.34 -1.37 18.62
CA PRO A 52 -16.50 -0.83 17.91
C PRO A 52 -16.09 -0.45 16.49
N VAL A 53 -16.80 -0.98 15.52
CA VAL A 53 -16.56 -0.78 14.09
C VAL A 53 -17.83 -0.24 13.41
N GLY A 54 -17.65 0.65 12.46
CA GLY A 54 -18.73 1.29 11.70
C GLY A 54 -18.28 1.55 10.27
N TYR A 55 -17.69 2.71 10.01
CA TYR A 55 -17.19 3.03 8.69
C TYR A 55 -16.08 2.07 8.24
N LYS A 56 -16.27 1.42 7.08
CA LYS A 56 -15.33 0.42 6.54
C LYS A 56 -15.01 -0.71 7.54
N ALA A 57 -16.02 -1.15 8.30
CA ALA A 57 -15.90 -2.19 9.33
C ALA A 57 -15.21 -3.46 8.83
N ASP A 58 -15.60 -3.96 7.63
CA ASP A 58 -15.03 -5.18 7.05
C ASP A 58 -13.52 -5.08 6.87
N THR A 59 -12.99 -3.91 6.50
CA THR A 59 -11.54 -3.75 6.27
C THR A 59 -10.73 -3.90 7.55
N ILE A 60 -11.24 -3.41 8.69
CA ILE A 60 -10.60 -3.60 10.00
C ILE A 60 -10.71 -5.06 10.46
N LYS A 61 -11.91 -5.64 10.37
CA LYS A 61 -12.17 -7.03 10.76
C LYS A 61 -11.25 -7.98 10.00
N ASP A 62 -11.22 -7.85 8.67
CA ASP A 62 -10.38 -8.66 7.79
C ASP A 62 -8.88 -8.49 8.12
N TYR A 63 -8.41 -7.24 8.23
CA TYR A 63 -7.01 -6.97 8.52
C TYR A 63 -6.56 -7.58 9.86
N LEU A 64 -7.29 -7.35 10.93
CA LEU A 64 -6.93 -7.83 12.26
C LEU A 64 -6.98 -9.35 12.34
N THR A 65 -7.99 -9.97 11.76
CA THR A 65 -8.13 -11.43 11.73
C THR A 65 -7.01 -12.10 10.93
N LEU A 66 -6.64 -11.53 9.77
CA LEU A 66 -5.55 -12.04 8.95
C LEU A 66 -4.18 -11.84 9.62
N SER A 67 -3.93 -10.65 10.16
CA SER A 67 -2.61 -10.26 10.67
C SER A 67 -2.30 -10.88 12.02
N TYR A 68 -3.32 -11.08 12.86
CA TYR A 68 -3.19 -11.52 14.24
C TYR A 68 -4.15 -12.69 14.57
N PRO A 69 -4.02 -13.86 13.91
CA PRO A 69 -4.96 -14.97 14.06
C PRO A 69 -4.99 -15.55 15.48
N ASP A 70 -3.93 -15.37 16.26
CA ASP A 70 -3.80 -15.89 17.63
C ASP A 70 -4.32 -14.91 18.69
N ARG A 71 -4.75 -13.71 18.30
CA ARG A 71 -5.30 -12.71 19.24
C ARG A 71 -6.82 -12.75 19.29
N LYS A 72 -7.37 -12.31 20.41
CA LYS A 72 -8.82 -12.29 20.65
C LYS A 72 -9.39 -10.92 20.32
N PHE A 73 -10.25 -10.85 19.32
CA PHE A 73 -10.98 -9.65 18.93
C PHE A 73 -12.48 -9.87 19.08
N THR A 74 -13.15 -8.97 19.81
CA THR A 74 -14.60 -8.85 19.85
C THR A 74 -14.98 -7.59 19.08
N PHE A 75 -15.50 -7.76 17.86
CA PHE A 75 -16.00 -6.66 17.06
C PHE A 75 -17.43 -6.34 17.42
N VAL A 76 -17.72 -5.06 17.64
CA VAL A 76 -19.06 -4.56 17.95
C VAL A 76 -19.49 -3.65 16.81
N ASP A 77 -20.48 -4.11 16.04
CA ASP A 77 -21.00 -3.32 14.93
C ASP A 77 -21.81 -2.12 15.47
N VAL A 78 -21.41 -0.91 15.05
CA VAL A 78 -22.04 0.36 15.41
C VAL A 78 -22.91 0.78 14.23
N ASP A 79 -24.20 0.80 14.42
CA ASP A 79 -25.19 1.15 13.40
C ASP A 79 -25.22 2.67 13.11
N LEU A 80 -25.10 3.50 14.15
CA LEU A 80 -25.10 4.96 14.05
C LEU A 80 -23.70 5.53 14.26
N TYR A 81 -22.86 5.51 13.23
CA TYR A 81 -21.51 6.08 13.25
C TYR A 81 -21.39 7.42 12.53
N GLU A 82 -22.47 7.92 11.92
CA GLU A 82 -22.58 9.19 11.22
C GLU A 82 -23.97 9.81 11.40
N GLY A 83 -24.04 11.16 11.41
CA GLY A 83 -25.28 11.92 11.54
C GLY A 83 -25.62 12.28 12.98
N GLU A 84 -26.85 12.78 13.17
CA GLU A 84 -27.35 13.20 14.49
C GLU A 84 -27.43 12.00 15.44
N GLY A 85 -26.99 12.17 16.69
CA GLY A 85 -26.93 11.10 17.70
C GLY A 85 -25.72 10.18 17.57
N SER A 86 -24.91 10.31 16.50
CA SER A 86 -23.62 9.63 16.43
C SER A 86 -22.58 10.32 17.28
N GLY A 87 -21.61 9.54 17.79
CA GLY A 87 -20.51 10.09 18.57
C GLY A 87 -19.61 9.01 19.13
N LEU A 88 -18.48 9.44 19.69
CA LEU A 88 -17.55 8.51 20.31
C LEU A 88 -18.21 7.77 21.49
N GLY A 89 -18.97 8.51 22.31
CA GLY A 89 -19.69 7.93 23.45
C GLY A 89 -20.72 6.90 23.02
N TYR A 90 -21.49 7.16 21.95
CA TYR A 90 -22.42 6.19 21.42
C TYR A 90 -21.71 4.87 21.05
N SER A 91 -20.61 4.97 20.30
CA SER A 91 -19.82 3.80 19.89
C SER A 91 -19.24 3.03 21.09
N ILE A 92 -18.79 3.74 22.13
CA ILE A 92 -18.24 3.13 23.35
C ILE A 92 -19.35 2.41 24.14
N MET A 93 -20.53 3.02 24.30
CA MET A 93 -21.66 2.42 25.04
C MET A 93 -22.16 1.11 24.41
N GLN A 94 -22.08 0.96 23.06
CA GLN A 94 -22.37 -0.32 22.42
C GLN A 94 -21.46 -1.47 22.89
N CYS A 95 -20.29 -1.13 23.45
CA CYS A 95 -19.29 -2.09 23.93
C CYS A 95 -19.48 -2.48 25.42
N GLU A 96 -20.34 -1.80 26.17
CA GLU A 96 -20.50 -1.97 27.62
C GLU A 96 -20.62 -3.43 28.05
N LYS A 97 -21.49 -4.21 27.41
CA LYS A 97 -21.74 -5.63 27.77
C LYS A 97 -20.49 -6.51 27.65
N HIS A 98 -19.48 -6.10 26.88
CA HIS A 98 -18.23 -6.82 26.70
C HIS A 98 -17.12 -6.34 27.63
N LEU A 99 -17.34 -5.23 28.38
CA LEU A 99 -16.37 -4.53 29.21
C LEU A 99 -16.82 -4.41 30.67
N GLN A 100 -17.36 -5.52 31.22
CA GLN A 100 -17.80 -5.62 32.61
C GLN A 100 -16.65 -6.08 33.52
N LEU A 101 -15.49 -5.45 33.38
CA LEU A 101 -14.26 -5.59 34.15
C LEU A 101 -13.38 -4.39 33.87
N PRO A 102 -12.31 -4.16 34.67
CA PRO A 102 -11.35 -3.11 34.37
C PRO A 102 -10.85 -3.20 32.92
N PHE A 103 -10.73 -2.05 32.26
CA PHE A 103 -10.32 -2.01 30.87
C PHE A 103 -9.45 -0.77 30.55
N ILE A 104 -8.74 -0.86 29.43
CA ILE A 104 -8.01 0.28 28.86
C ILE A 104 -8.81 0.80 27.66
N PHE A 105 -9.11 2.09 27.67
CA PHE A 105 -9.60 2.81 26.49
C PHE A 105 -8.41 3.35 25.70
N THR A 106 -8.44 3.21 24.39
CA THR A 106 -7.52 3.88 23.48
C THR A 106 -8.24 4.33 22.21
N SER A 107 -7.91 5.53 21.76
CA SER A 107 -8.25 6.00 20.43
C SER A 107 -7.40 5.25 19.38
N ASN A 108 -7.93 4.97 18.19
CA ASN A 108 -7.21 4.25 17.14
C ASN A 108 -6.19 5.12 16.37
N ASP A 109 -6.01 6.37 16.77
CA ASP A 109 -5.04 7.32 16.24
C ASP A 109 -3.96 7.72 17.26
N THR A 110 -3.89 7.04 18.40
CA THR A 110 -2.92 7.27 19.47
C THR A 110 -1.81 6.21 19.46
N ILE A 111 -0.61 6.61 19.11
CA ILE A 111 0.59 5.77 19.15
C ILE A 111 1.52 6.26 20.27
N VAL A 112 2.02 5.35 21.11
CA VAL A 112 2.93 5.66 22.21
C VAL A 112 4.17 4.77 22.16
N LEU A 113 5.32 5.25 22.66
CA LEU A 113 6.55 4.46 22.68
C LEU A 113 6.66 3.58 23.92
N GLU A 114 6.21 4.07 25.07
CA GLU A 114 6.29 3.38 26.35
C GLU A 114 5.35 2.17 26.41
N GLN A 115 5.61 1.29 27.36
CA GLN A 115 4.70 0.19 27.71
C GLN A 115 3.44 0.75 28.39
N ILE A 116 2.29 0.22 28.02
CA ILE A 116 1.01 0.63 28.59
C ILE A 116 0.75 -0.23 29.84
N LYS A 117 0.62 0.41 30.98
CA LYS A 117 0.38 -0.31 32.25
C LYS A 117 -1.05 -0.84 32.34
N PRO A 118 -1.26 -1.99 33.01
CA PRO A 118 -2.61 -2.50 33.30
C PRO A 118 -3.45 -1.51 34.13
N PRO A 119 -4.79 -1.55 34.03
CA PRO A 119 -5.68 -0.67 34.77
C PRO A 119 -5.90 -1.18 36.22
N LYS A 120 -4.83 -1.15 37.06
CA LYS A 120 -4.91 -1.49 38.49
C LYS A 120 -5.50 -0.40 39.36
N ASN A 121 -5.61 0.78 38.84
CA ASN A 121 -6.25 2.00 39.35
C ASN A 121 -6.72 2.81 38.13
N ASN A 122 -7.48 3.85 38.35
CA ASN A 122 -7.81 4.79 37.28
C ASN A 122 -6.58 5.62 36.90
N TRP A 123 -6.29 5.73 35.60
CA TRP A 123 -5.19 6.55 35.10
C TRP A 123 -5.51 7.15 33.73
N MET A 124 -4.94 8.32 33.42
CA MET A 124 -5.07 8.98 32.13
C MET A 124 -3.68 9.27 31.56
N GLY A 125 -3.50 8.90 30.28
CA GLY A 125 -2.30 9.19 29.52
C GLY A 125 -2.26 10.64 29.04
N TYR A 126 -1.11 11.30 29.21
CA TYR A 126 -0.89 12.64 28.72
C TYR A 126 0.46 12.80 28.02
N ALA A 127 0.53 13.81 27.17
CA ALA A 127 1.77 14.26 26.57
C ALA A 127 1.93 15.78 26.71
N GLN A 128 3.17 16.22 26.65
CA GLN A 128 3.48 17.63 26.53
C GLN A 128 3.53 18.00 25.05
N THR A 129 2.73 18.97 24.63
CA THR A 129 2.67 19.47 23.27
C THR A 129 2.91 20.97 23.26
N GLU A 130 3.39 21.49 22.12
CA GLU A 130 3.53 22.94 21.92
C GLU A 130 2.18 23.63 21.71
N ASP A 131 1.20 22.90 21.18
CA ASP A 131 -0.16 23.38 20.91
C ASP A 131 -1.20 22.40 21.45
N ASN A 132 -2.02 22.85 22.41
CA ASN A 132 -3.13 22.10 23.00
C ASN A 132 -4.48 22.42 22.35
N SER A 133 -4.54 23.31 21.36
CA SER A 133 -5.80 23.82 20.79
C SER A 133 -6.73 22.72 20.26
N GLN A 134 -6.15 21.63 19.76
CA GLN A 134 -6.86 20.50 19.16
C GLN A 134 -7.26 19.41 20.15
N TYR A 135 -6.71 19.45 21.38
CA TYR A 135 -6.80 18.35 22.34
C TYR A 135 -7.54 18.77 23.61
N ARG A 136 -8.26 17.83 24.23
CA ARG A 136 -8.64 17.94 25.63
C ARG A 136 -7.37 17.93 26.46
N SER A 137 -7.41 18.58 27.60
CA SER A 137 -6.22 18.72 28.43
C SER A 137 -6.50 18.29 29.87
N LEU A 138 -5.47 17.91 30.59
CA LEU A 138 -5.51 17.53 31.99
C LEU A 138 -4.83 18.60 32.83
N ARG A 139 -5.52 19.07 33.88
CA ARG A 139 -4.90 19.82 34.97
C ARG A 139 -4.42 18.82 36.02
N ILE A 140 -3.14 18.90 36.34
CA ILE A 140 -2.48 17.92 37.21
C ILE A 140 -1.95 18.64 38.43
N GLU A 141 -2.39 18.23 39.63
CA GLU A 141 -1.91 18.74 40.91
C GLU A 141 -1.54 17.58 41.82
N LYS A 142 -0.43 17.68 42.54
CA LYS A 142 0.04 16.66 43.50
C LYS A 142 0.03 15.23 42.94
N ARG A 143 0.38 15.07 41.65
CA ARG A 143 0.37 13.79 40.92
C ARG A 143 -1.02 13.15 40.74
N LYS A 144 -2.07 13.95 40.72
CA LYS A 144 -3.45 13.53 40.41
C LYS A 144 -4.05 14.42 39.34
N VAL A 145 -4.90 13.86 38.51
CA VAL A 145 -5.74 14.62 37.61
C VAL A 145 -6.84 15.27 38.43
N VAL A 146 -6.90 16.62 38.47
CA VAL A 146 -7.91 17.38 39.21
C VAL A 146 -8.99 17.93 38.29
N GLU A 147 -8.72 18.02 36.98
CA GLU A 147 -9.70 18.51 36.01
C GLU A 147 -9.39 17.96 34.61
N ILE A 148 -10.45 17.58 33.90
CA ILE A 148 -10.40 17.28 32.45
C ILE A 148 -10.96 18.51 31.71
N CYS A 149 -10.06 19.32 31.18
CA CYS A 149 -10.38 20.57 30.52
C CYS A 149 -10.89 20.38 29.10
N SER A 150 -11.63 21.36 28.59
CA SER A 150 -12.03 21.42 27.18
C SER A 150 -10.82 21.61 26.25
N LYS A 151 -11.03 21.43 24.94
CA LYS A 151 -10.01 21.75 23.94
C LYS A 151 -9.64 23.21 23.98
N GLY A 152 -8.35 23.52 23.80
CA GLY A 152 -7.82 24.87 23.82
C GLY A 152 -7.77 25.51 25.22
N ALA A 153 -7.81 24.73 26.30
CA ALA A 153 -7.65 25.25 27.66
C ALA A 153 -6.26 25.86 27.84
N GLU A 154 -6.23 27.01 28.51
CA GLU A 154 -5.01 27.77 28.79
C GLU A 154 -4.43 27.44 30.18
N GLY A 155 -3.19 27.84 30.40
CA GLY A 155 -2.46 27.63 31.65
C GLY A 155 -1.63 26.36 31.69
N ASP A 156 -1.24 25.90 32.87
CA ASP A 156 -0.43 24.67 33.03
C ASP A 156 -1.32 23.43 32.90
N VAL A 157 -1.59 23.07 31.66
CA VAL A 157 -2.37 21.88 31.30
C VAL A 157 -1.56 20.96 30.35
N LYS A 158 -1.82 19.67 30.37
CA LYS A 158 -1.16 18.66 29.53
C LYS A 158 -2.17 18.03 28.58
N ALA A 159 -1.78 17.77 27.33
CA ALA A 159 -2.69 17.16 26.35
C ALA A 159 -3.10 15.75 26.79
N TYR A 160 -4.40 15.49 26.87
CA TYR A 160 -4.92 14.13 27.00
C TYR A 160 -4.84 13.42 25.65
N ILE A 161 -4.19 12.27 25.62
CA ILE A 161 -3.84 11.57 24.37
C ILE A 161 -4.88 10.53 23.93
N GLY A 162 -6.07 10.49 24.55
CA GLY A 162 -7.08 9.46 24.23
C GLY A 162 -6.66 8.05 24.65
N LEU A 163 -5.94 7.92 25.76
CA LEU A 163 -5.49 6.67 26.35
C LEU A 163 -5.73 6.71 27.86
N ALA A 164 -6.52 5.77 28.39
CA ALA A 164 -6.86 5.72 29.80
C ALA A 164 -7.06 4.29 30.32
N GLY A 165 -6.65 4.03 31.55
CA GLY A 165 -7.01 2.83 32.30
C GLY A 165 -8.18 3.09 33.22
N ILE A 166 -9.23 2.33 33.08
CA ILE A 166 -10.49 2.45 33.82
C ILE A 166 -10.61 1.24 34.74
N PHE A 167 -10.34 1.47 36.03
CA PHE A 167 -10.47 0.44 37.05
C PHE A 167 -11.90 0.39 37.60
N ASP A 168 -12.48 1.54 37.95
CA ASP A 168 -13.85 1.69 38.43
C ASP A 168 -14.83 1.71 37.24
N PHE A 169 -14.89 0.61 36.49
CA PHE A 169 -15.68 0.49 35.27
C PHE A 169 -17.18 0.57 35.52
N GLU A 170 -17.68 0.13 36.68
CA GLU A 170 -19.11 0.18 37.01
C GLU A 170 -19.61 1.61 37.11
N ASP A 171 -18.86 2.46 37.82
CA ASP A 171 -19.18 3.90 37.93
C ASP A 171 -19.03 4.57 36.58
N PHE A 172 -17.97 4.26 35.84
CA PHE A 172 -17.78 4.79 34.49
C PHE A 172 -18.99 4.53 33.58
N TRP A 173 -19.50 3.29 33.56
CA TRP A 173 -20.66 2.94 32.74
C TRP A 173 -21.96 3.56 33.27
N SER A 174 -22.13 3.64 34.59
CA SER A 174 -23.28 4.32 35.21
C SER A 174 -23.35 5.78 34.77
N GLU A 175 -22.22 6.51 34.84
CA GLU A 175 -22.15 7.91 34.47
C GLU A 175 -22.31 8.14 32.97
N MET A 176 -21.72 7.27 32.14
CA MET A 176 -21.93 7.34 30.69
C MET A 176 -23.42 7.23 30.31
N LYS A 177 -24.17 6.33 30.96
CA LYS A 177 -25.61 6.16 30.74
C LYS A 177 -26.44 7.33 31.27
N ASN A 178 -26.16 7.77 32.48
CA ASN A 178 -26.84 8.92 33.08
C ASN A 178 -26.65 10.21 32.25
N GLY A 179 -25.50 10.30 31.59
CA GLY A 179 -25.11 11.45 30.79
C GLY A 179 -25.63 11.50 29.35
N VAL A 180 -26.45 10.54 28.89
CA VAL A 180 -26.90 10.49 27.48
C VAL A 180 -27.54 11.80 27.01
N ASN A 181 -28.38 12.39 27.84
CA ASN A 181 -29.02 13.68 27.57
C ASN A 181 -28.17 14.90 28.02
N GLN A 182 -26.93 14.67 28.49
CA GLN A 182 -26.02 15.70 29.03
C GLN A 182 -24.70 15.76 28.29
N GLY A 183 -24.62 15.12 27.10
CA GLY A 183 -23.48 15.17 26.20
C GLY A 183 -22.49 14.00 26.29
N SER A 184 -22.81 12.89 26.99
CA SER A 184 -21.91 11.74 27.03
C SER A 184 -21.66 11.13 25.66
N ILE A 185 -22.65 11.22 24.74
CA ILE A 185 -22.56 10.73 23.37
C ILE A 185 -21.49 11.50 22.59
N GLU A 186 -21.49 12.82 22.65
CA GLU A 186 -20.60 13.71 21.90
C GLU A 186 -19.22 13.83 22.56
N ILE A 187 -19.20 13.86 23.91
CA ILE A 187 -17.96 14.02 24.70
C ILE A 187 -17.12 12.75 24.68
N GLY A 188 -17.77 11.58 24.67
CA GLY A 188 -17.10 10.29 24.67
C GLY A 188 -16.58 9.86 26.05
N GLU A 189 -15.51 9.08 26.09
CA GLU A 189 -14.94 8.49 27.31
C GLU A 189 -14.57 9.50 28.38
N SER A 190 -14.18 10.69 27.98
CA SER A 190 -13.82 11.75 28.92
C SER A 190 -15.01 12.28 29.72
N TYR A 191 -16.25 11.99 29.28
CA TYR A 191 -17.44 12.25 30.08
C TYR A 191 -17.45 11.35 31.33
N GLY A 192 -17.40 10.04 31.16
CA GLY A 192 -17.36 9.10 32.29
C GLY A 192 -16.12 9.27 33.18
N LEU A 193 -14.96 9.54 32.57
CA LEU A 193 -13.72 9.77 33.33
C LEU A 193 -13.78 10.99 34.26
N ARG A 194 -14.57 12.04 33.94
CA ARG A 194 -14.74 13.20 34.84
C ARG A 194 -15.28 12.84 36.22
N PHE A 195 -16.18 11.87 36.27
CA PHE A 195 -16.77 11.43 37.54
C PHE A 195 -15.82 10.51 38.35
N LEU A 196 -14.80 9.95 37.70
CA LEU A 196 -13.78 9.17 38.39
C LEU A 196 -12.67 10.03 39.01
N ILE A 197 -12.66 11.36 38.81
CA ILE A 197 -11.68 12.27 39.43
C ILE A 197 -11.75 12.17 40.97
N GLU A 198 -12.94 12.05 41.53
CA GLU A 198 -13.15 11.89 42.99
C GLU A 198 -12.58 10.58 43.55
N LYS A 199 -12.33 9.59 42.68
CA LYS A 199 -11.70 8.28 42.99
C LYS A 199 -10.21 8.24 42.66
N ASP A 200 -9.60 9.37 42.53
CA ASP A 200 -8.18 9.53 42.18
C ASP A 200 -7.80 8.96 40.79
N ILE A 201 -7.52 9.83 39.86
CA ILE A 201 -6.96 9.47 38.54
C ILE A 201 -5.47 9.79 38.50
N GLU A 202 -4.64 8.78 38.27
CA GLU A 202 -3.20 8.96 38.09
C GLU A 202 -2.87 9.49 36.70
N PRO A 203 -2.14 10.62 36.57
CA PRO A 203 -1.62 11.07 35.28
C PRO A 203 -0.37 10.27 34.89
N VAL A 204 -0.35 9.72 33.67
CA VAL A 204 0.76 8.91 33.12
C VAL A 204 1.34 9.58 31.89
N PRO A 205 2.62 9.96 31.89
CA PRO A 205 3.26 10.58 30.73
C PRO A 205 3.61 9.56 29.65
N PHE A 206 3.47 9.99 28.39
CA PHE A 206 3.86 9.20 27.22
C PHE A 206 4.54 10.06 26.15
N THR A 207 5.48 9.45 25.44
CA THR A 207 5.95 9.93 24.14
C THR A 207 4.92 9.56 23.10
N TRP A 208 4.16 10.54 22.66
CA TRP A 208 2.94 10.35 21.87
C TRP A 208 3.06 10.85 20.45
N PHE A 209 2.45 10.10 19.52
CA PHE A 209 2.32 10.39 18.11
C PHE A 209 0.85 10.33 17.73
N ASP A 210 0.30 11.47 17.32
CA ASP A 210 -1.07 11.58 16.81
C ASP A 210 -1.10 11.26 15.31
N THR A 211 -2.12 10.51 14.88
CA THR A 211 -2.40 10.22 13.48
C THR A 211 -3.80 10.65 13.05
N GLY A 212 -4.47 11.43 13.86
CA GLY A 212 -5.87 11.82 13.70
C GLY A 212 -6.12 12.95 12.68
N ASN A 213 -5.08 13.66 12.22
CA ASN A 213 -5.14 14.68 11.18
C ASN A 213 -3.90 14.64 10.29
N ILE A 214 -3.95 15.32 9.13
CA ILE A 214 -2.88 15.24 8.11
C ILE A 214 -1.54 15.73 8.64
N GLU A 215 -1.50 16.86 9.31
CA GLU A 215 -0.24 17.45 9.81
C GLU A 215 0.43 16.56 10.86
N ALA A 216 -0.34 16.06 11.83
CA ALA A 216 0.14 15.14 12.85
C ALA A 216 0.60 13.81 12.24
N LEU A 217 -0.14 13.28 11.25
CA LEU A 217 0.23 12.06 10.52
C LEU A 217 1.56 12.22 9.77
N GLU A 218 1.79 13.35 9.12
CA GLU A 218 3.06 13.62 8.42
C GLU A 218 4.23 13.71 9.39
N LYS A 219 4.06 14.37 10.55
CA LYS A 219 5.06 14.40 11.62
C LYS A 219 5.36 12.99 12.14
N THR A 220 4.32 12.19 12.36
CA THR A 220 4.44 10.80 12.80
C THR A 220 5.16 9.94 11.75
N ARG A 221 4.77 10.02 10.48
CA ARG A 221 5.43 9.33 9.37
C ARG A 221 6.91 9.68 9.27
N LYS A 222 7.25 10.96 9.43
CA LYS A 222 8.65 11.42 9.41
C LYS A 222 9.48 10.78 10.53
N TYR A 223 8.92 10.62 11.72
CA TYR A 223 9.62 9.99 12.84
C TYR A 223 9.85 8.49 12.62
N PHE A 224 8.85 7.76 12.13
CA PHE A 224 8.92 6.32 11.93
C PHE A 224 9.56 5.91 10.59
N ARG A 225 9.90 6.87 9.72
CA ARG A 225 10.52 6.58 8.43
C ARG A 225 11.92 6.00 8.64
N ASN A 226 12.15 4.80 8.07
CA ASN A 226 13.46 4.21 7.96
C ASN A 226 13.99 4.40 6.53
N ASP A 227 15.24 4.79 6.37
CA ASP A 227 15.90 4.97 5.05
C ASP A 227 16.02 3.66 4.24
N ILE A 228 15.66 2.54 4.84
CA ILE A 228 15.74 1.17 4.26
C ILE A 228 14.39 0.73 3.69
N ASP A 229 13.32 1.51 3.89
CA ASP A 229 11.99 1.12 3.43
C ASP A 229 11.96 1.00 1.91
N ALA A 230 11.43 -0.13 1.43
CA ALA A 230 11.22 -0.38 0.03
C ALA A 230 10.41 0.77 -0.58
N ASN A 231 10.83 1.24 -1.76
CA ASN A 231 10.16 2.32 -2.47
C ASN A 231 8.83 1.80 -3.03
N ILE A 232 7.84 1.69 -2.16
CA ILE A 232 6.50 1.22 -2.49
C ILE A 232 5.69 2.45 -2.87
N LEU A 233 5.30 2.52 -4.15
CA LEU A 233 4.39 3.54 -4.62
C LEU A 233 3.01 3.32 -3.98
N GLU A 234 2.57 4.28 -3.20
CA GLU A 234 1.21 4.30 -2.65
C GLU A 234 0.22 4.56 -3.79
N LYS A 235 -0.79 3.71 -3.93
CA LYS A 235 -1.91 3.89 -4.85
C LYS A 235 -3.17 4.19 -4.05
N GLU A 236 -4.08 4.97 -4.63
CA GLU A 236 -5.34 5.33 -3.96
C GLU A 236 -6.18 4.10 -3.59
N ASP A 237 -6.17 3.09 -4.44
CA ASP A 237 -7.03 1.90 -4.35
C ASP A 237 -6.31 0.63 -3.83
N GLU A 238 -5.02 0.71 -3.56
CA GLU A 238 -4.20 -0.42 -3.10
C GLU A 238 -3.33 -0.02 -1.91
N ALA A 239 -3.09 -0.96 -0.99
CA ALA A 239 -2.14 -0.79 0.11
C ALA A 239 -1.30 -2.04 0.35
N ILE A 240 -0.09 -1.84 0.86
CA ILE A 240 0.83 -2.90 1.27
C ILE A 240 1.24 -2.63 2.71
N TRP A 241 1.03 -3.62 3.58
CA TRP A 241 1.41 -3.50 4.99
C TRP A 241 2.36 -4.62 5.40
N PHE A 242 3.35 -4.26 6.20
CA PHE A 242 4.28 -5.20 6.83
C PHE A 242 3.93 -5.34 8.31
N VAL A 243 3.67 -6.56 8.75
CA VAL A 243 3.29 -6.84 10.13
C VAL A 243 3.71 -8.26 10.53
N ASN A 244 4.38 -8.43 11.67
CA ASN A 244 4.77 -9.73 12.22
C ASN A 244 5.40 -10.69 11.19
N GLU A 245 6.45 -10.25 10.49
CA GLU A 245 7.12 -11.02 9.41
C GLU A 245 6.17 -11.46 8.27
N LYS A 246 5.07 -10.76 8.09
CA LYS A 246 4.08 -11.00 7.04
C LYS A 246 3.88 -9.74 6.20
N VAL A 247 3.42 -9.94 4.98
CA VAL A 247 3.00 -8.89 4.06
C VAL A 247 1.51 -9.06 3.82
N VAL A 248 0.74 -8.01 4.04
CA VAL A 248 -0.68 -7.93 3.71
C VAL A 248 -0.84 -7.01 2.52
N LYS A 249 -1.48 -7.50 1.46
CA LYS A 249 -1.85 -6.70 0.30
C LYS A 249 -3.36 -6.48 0.29
N PHE A 250 -3.76 -5.23 0.10
CA PHE A 250 -5.14 -4.79 0.02
C PHE A 250 -5.42 -4.17 -1.35
N SER A 251 -6.62 -4.42 -1.87
CA SER A 251 -7.19 -3.66 -2.99
C SER A 251 -8.69 -3.47 -2.81
N VAL A 252 -9.20 -2.34 -3.27
CA VAL A 252 -10.64 -2.07 -3.39
C VAL A 252 -11.28 -3.01 -4.41
N ASP A 253 -10.55 -3.37 -5.46
CA ASP A 253 -11.00 -4.32 -6.49
C ASP A 253 -10.89 -5.77 -5.97
N THR A 254 -12.03 -6.31 -5.58
CA THR A 254 -12.12 -7.68 -5.06
C THR A 254 -11.79 -8.75 -6.10
N LYS A 255 -12.10 -8.50 -7.38
CA LYS A 255 -11.76 -9.42 -8.48
C LYS A 255 -10.25 -9.47 -8.71
N PHE A 256 -9.58 -8.34 -8.56
CA PHE A 256 -8.13 -8.26 -8.61
C PHE A 256 -7.48 -9.14 -7.53
N ILE A 257 -7.97 -9.07 -6.28
CA ILE A 257 -7.48 -9.91 -5.17
C ILE A 257 -7.76 -11.39 -5.46
N GLU A 258 -9.01 -11.73 -5.81
CA GLU A 258 -9.39 -13.10 -6.13
C GLU A 258 -8.52 -13.70 -7.24
N SER A 259 -8.35 -12.98 -8.35
CA SER A 259 -7.54 -13.43 -9.49
C SER A 259 -6.07 -13.60 -9.13
N ARG A 260 -5.49 -12.71 -8.31
CA ARG A 260 -4.13 -12.86 -7.80
C ARG A 260 -3.96 -14.09 -6.90
N VAL A 261 -4.92 -14.34 -6.02
CA VAL A 261 -4.93 -15.51 -5.14
C VAL A 261 -5.04 -16.81 -5.96
N LEU A 262 -5.92 -16.85 -6.95
CA LEU A 262 -6.05 -18.01 -7.84
C LEU A 262 -4.75 -18.24 -8.61
N ARG A 263 -4.21 -17.20 -9.23
CA ARG A 263 -2.97 -17.30 -10.01
C ARG A 263 -1.75 -17.70 -9.21
N SER A 264 -1.66 -17.34 -7.94
CA SER A 264 -0.53 -17.74 -7.10
C SER A 264 -0.33 -19.26 -7.04
N LYS A 265 -1.41 -20.03 -7.24
CA LYS A 265 -1.37 -21.49 -7.28
C LYS A 265 -0.72 -22.01 -8.56
N GLU A 266 -1.01 -21.37 -9.71
CA GLU A 266 -0.45 -21.72 -11.02
C GLU A 266 1.06 -21.43 -11.11
N ILE A 267 1.53 -20.43 -10.36
CA ILE A 267 2.94 -20.02 -10.32
C ILE A 267 3.61 -20.36 -8.99
N SER A 268 3.06 -21.37 -8.29
CA SER A 268 3.58 -21.84 -7.00
C SER A 268 5.04 -22.25 -7.08
N GLY A 269 5.80 -21.98 -6.01
CA GLY A 269 7.25 -22.22 -5.94
C GLY A 269 8.12 -21.07 -6.49
N PHE A 270 7.53 -20.14 -7.24
CA PHE A 270 8.22 -18.97 -7.81
C PHE A 270 7.78 -17.66 -7.15
N VAL A 271 6.61 -17.65 -6.53
CA VAL A 271 6.04 -16.52 -5.79
C VAL A 271 5.84 -16.90 -4.32
N PRO A 272 5.66 -15.92 -3.42
CA PRO A 272 5.31 -16.21 -2.03
C PRO A 272 4.03 -17.05 -1.94
N GLU A 273 4.03 -18.05 -1.06
CA GLU A 273 2.82 -18.80 -0.74
C GLU A 273 1.80 -17.90 -0.02
N ILE A 274 0.58 -17.85 -0.53
CA ILE A 274 -0.51 -17.12 0.13
C ILE A 274 -1.01 -17.96 1.31
N LEU A 275 -0.83 -17.45 2.51
CA LEU A 275 -1.22 -18.11 3.76
C LEU A 275 -2.72 -17.99 4.04
N SER A 276 -3.31 -16.84 3.70
CA SER A 276 -4.73 -16.57 3.91
C SER A 276 -5.19 -15.40 3.04
N SER A 277 -6.48 -15.33 2.75
CA SER A 277 -7.08 -14.24 1.98
C SER A 277 -8.51 -13.96 2.41
N THR A 278 -8.96 -12.72 2.18
CA THR A 278 -10.35 -12.27 2.25
C THR A 278 -10.74 -11.66 0.90
N LYS A 279 -11.95 -11.12 0.79
CA LYS A 279 -12.39 -10.49 -0.48
C LYS A 279 -11.50 -9.35 -0.96
N ASN A 280 -10.89 -8.59 -0.03
CA ASN A 280 -10.10 -7.40 -0.34
C ASN A 280 -8.62 -7.52 0.00
N MET A 281 -8.19 -8.63 0.62
CA MET A 281 -6.82 -8.78 1.12
C MET A 281 -6.30 -10.18 0.87
N TYR A 282 -4.98 -10.28 0.72
CA TYR A 282 -4.26 -11.54 0.89
C TYR A 282 -2.98 -11.31 1.67
N LEU A 283 -2.52 -12.38 2.33
CA LEU A 283 -1.39 -12.36 3.24
C LEU A 283 -0.42 -13.47 2.89
N TYR A 284 0.88 -13.14 2.90
CA TYR A 284 1.98 -14.09 2.75
C TYR A 284 3.12 -13.76 3.71
N LYS A 285 4.01 -14.73 3.95
CA LYS A 285 5.20 -14.52 4.78
C LYS A 285 6.18 -13.58 4.07
N LYS A 286 6.72 -12.59 4.78
CA LYS A 286 7.77 -11.71 4.27
C LYS A 286 8.99 -12.55 3.89
N ILE A 287 9.42 -12.46 2.65
CA ILE A 287 10.59 -13.16 2.14
C ILE A 287 11.83 -12.37 2.52
N LYS A 288 12.82 -13.06 3.09
CA LYS A 288 14.13 -12.47 3.39
C LYS A 288 14.99 -12.50 2.13
N GLY A 289 15.39 -11.34 1.66
CA GLY A 289 16.17 -11.19 0.46
C GLY A 289 16.38 -9.74 0.09
N GLU A 290 17.14 -9.51 -0.95
CA GLU A 290 17.39 -8.19 -1.50
C GLU A 290 16.72 -8.04 -2.87
N VAL A 291 16.12 -6.88 -3.12
CA VAL A 291 15.53 -6.59 -4.44
C VAL A 291 16.65 -6.54 -5.48
N PHE A 292 16.45 -7.23 -6.60
CA PHE A 292 17.47 -7.38 -7.64
C PHE A 292 17.99 -6.05 -8.18
N SER A 293 17.14 -5.03 -8.24
CA SER A 293 17.50 -3.68 -8.73
C SER A 293 18.56 -2.96 -7.89
N LYS A 294 18.76 -3.37 -6.62
CA LYS A 294 19.76 -2.73 -5.73
C LYS A 294 21.18 -3.03 -6.19
N ASN A 295 21.51 -4.32 -6.41
CA ASN A 295 22.84 -4.78 -6.79
C ASN A 295 22.80 -5.72 -7.99
N PRO A 296 22.35 -5.27 -9.19
CA PRO A 296 22.34 -6.11 -10.37
C PRO A 296 23.78 -6.44 -10.81
N SER A 297 24.02 -7.70 -11.15
CA SER A 297 25.26 -8.15 -11.76
C SER A 297 24.99 -9.08 -12.93
N ILE A 298 25.90 -9.12 -13.88
CA ILE A 298 25.75 -9.99 -15.05
C ILE A 298 25.71 -11.48 -14.66
N SER A 299 26.49 -11.89 -13.66
CA SER A 299 26.49 -13.27 -13.17
C SER A 299 25.18 -13.66 -12.50
N THR A 300 24.64 -12.79 -11.65
CA THR A 300 23.35 -13.01 -11.01
C THR A 300 22.22 -12.98 -12.04
N PHE A 301 22.32 -12.12 -13.06
CA PHE A 301 21.32 -12.04 -14.13
C PHE A 301 21.33 -13.29 -15.01
N LYS A 302 22.50 -13.85 -15.37
CA LYS A 302 22.60 -15.13 -16.05
C LYS A 302 21.92 -16.24 -15.28
N TYR A 303 22.24 -16.36 -14.00
CA TYR A 303 21.64 -17.35 -13.12
C TYR A 303 20.12 -17.15 -12.98
N PHE A 304 19.66 -15.93 -12.97
CA PHE A 304 18.23 -15.61 -12.96
C PHE A 304 17.54 -16.07 -14.25
N LEU A 305 18.12 -15.83 -15.43
CA LEU A 305 17.54 -16.29 -16.70
C LEU A 305 17.48 -17.81 -16.79
N ASP A 306 18.54 -18.53 -16.35
CA ASP A 306 18.54 -19.99 -16.28
C ASP A 306 17.43 -20.50 -15.35
N TRP A 307 17.24 -19.85 -14.20
CA TRP A 307 16.16 -20.18 -13.28
C TRP A 307 14.77 -19.87 -13.86
N MET A 308 14.62 -18.81 -14.63
CA MET A 308 13.37 -18.45 -15.30
C MET A 308 12.99 -19.39 -16.44
N GLU A 309 13.93 -20.12 -17.05
CA GLU A 309 13.58 -21.18 -18.00
C GLU A 309 12.74 -22.28 -17.33
N LEU A 310 12.92 -22.53 -16.05
CA LEU A 310 12.07 -23.45 -15.27
C LEU A 310 10.68 -22.85 -14.99
N PHE A 311 10.56 -21.52 -15.06
CA PHE A 311 9.31 -20.81 -14.88
C PHE A 311 8.50 -20.72 -16.17
N TRP A 312 9.11 -20.36 -17.29
CA TRP A 312 8.44 -20.15 -18.59
C TRP A 312 8.08 -21.47 -19.30
N ILE A 313 7.27 -22.29 -18.63
CA ILE A 313 6.80 -23.55 -19.24
C ILE A 313 5.77 -23.23 -20.31
N GLN A 314 6.01 -23.69 -21.54
CA GLN A 314 5.10 -23.50 -22.65
C GLN A 314 3.81 -24.32 -22.46
N LYS A 315 2.67 -23.68 -22.76
CA LYS A 315 1.35 -24.31 -22.78
C LYS A 315 1.05 -24.78 -24.18
N GLU A 316 0.73 -26.05 -24.34
CA GLU A 316 0.19 -26.56 -25.60
C GLU A 316 -1.25 -26.10 -25.77
N LEU A 317 -1.56 -25.52 -26.93
CA LEU A 317 -2.87 -25.03 -27.30
C LEU A 317 -3.39 -25.78 -28.52
N ASP A 318 -4.69 -26.03 -28.58
CA ASP A 318 -5.33 -26.46 -29.82
C ASP A 318 -5.51 -25.26 -30.77
N LYS A 319 -5.86 -25.53 -32.03
CA LYS A 319 -5.99 -24.50 -33.09
C LYS A 319 -6.95 -23.36 -32.72
N ARG A 320 -8.05 -23.66 -31.99
CA ARG A 320 -9.01 -22.66 -31.57
C ARG A 320 -8.42 -21.80 -30.45
N GLN A 321 -7.79 -22.43 -29.48
CA GLN A 321 -7.09 -21.75 -28.38
C GLN A 321 -5.93 -20.87 -28.90
N GLU A 322 -5.20 -21.30 -29.94
CA GLU A 322 -4.16 -20.49 -30.59
C GLU A 322 -4.74 -19.22 -31.23
N GLU A 323 -5.89 -19.33 -31.94
CA GLU A 323 -6.56 -18.19 -32.52
C GLU A 323 -7.12 -17.24 -31.45
N ASP A 324 -7.76 -17.78 -30.41
CA ASP A 324 -8.25 -17.02 -29.27
C ASP A 324 -7.09 -16.30 -28.55
N PHE A 325 -5.96 -16.97 -28.32
CA PHE A 325 -4.77 -16.39 -27.71
C PHE A 325 -4.17 -15.26 -28.56
N LYS A 326 -4.10 -15.44 -29.88
CA LYS A 326 -3.66 -14.38 -30.79
C LYS A 326 -4.57 -13.15 -30.72
N ASN A 327 -5.88 -13.33 -30.63
CA ASN A 327 -6.84 -12.24 -30.45
C ASN A 327 -6.65 -11.55 -29.09
N VAL A 328 -6.42 -12.30 -28.02
CA VAL A 328 -6.12 -11.75 -26.70
C VAL A 328 -4.82 -10.93 -26.75
N CYS A 329 -3.77 -11.42 -27.37
CA CYS A 329 -2.52 -10.67 -27.56
C CYS A 329 -2.75 -9.39 -28.34
N LEU A 330 -3.51 -9.44 -29.44
CA LEU A 330 -3.80 -8.27 -30.27
C LEU A 330 -4.51 -7.17 -29.47
N ASN A 331 -5.58 -7.52 -28.75
CA ASN A 331 -6.33 -6.58 -27.92
C ASN A 331 -5.46 -6.03 -26.77
N PHE A 332 -4.70 -6.90 -26.14
CA PHE A 332 -3.83 -6.53 -25.02
C PHE A 332 -2.70 -5.58 -25.44
N TYR A 333 -2.14 -5.72 -26.63
CA TYR A 333 -1.07 -4.86 -27.10
C TYR A 333 -1.59 -3.64 -27.86
N LYS A 334 -2.44 -3.82 -28.86
CA LYS A 334 -2.92 -2.77 -29.73
C LYS A 334 -3.92 -1.87 -29.01
N ASP A 335 -5.07 -2.40 -28.62
CA ASP A 335 -6.18 -1.59 -28.11
C ASP A 335 -5.80 -0.86 -26.82
N LYS A 336 -5.07 -1.56 -25.94
CA LYS A 336 -4.55 -0.96 -24.72
C LYS A 336 -3.59 0.20 -25.02
N THR A 337 -2.68 0.04 -26.00
CA THR A 337 -1.72 1.10 -26.35
C THR A 337 -2.41 2.32 -26.91
N TYR A 338 -3.33 2.15 -27.88
CA TYR A 338 -4.11 3.27 -28.42
C TYR A 338 -4.92 3.99 -27.33
N LYS A 339 -5.55 3.23 -26.43
CA LYS A 339 -6.28 3.79 -25.27
C LYS A 339 -5.36 4.59 -24.34
N ARG A 340 -4.18 4.06 -23.99
CA ARG A 340 -3.23 4.70 -23.09
C ARG A 340 -2.58 5.93 -23.70
N VAL A 341 -2.23 5.91 -24.97
CA VAL A 341 -1.71 7.07 -25.69
C VAL A 341 -2.74 8.19 -25.75
N LYS A 342 -4.00 7.88 -26.07
CA LYS A 342 -5.10 8.87 -26.00
C LYS A 342 -5.27 9.43 -24.58
N GLN A 343 -5.21 8.59 -23.56
CA GLN A 343 -5.27 9.02 -22.15
C GLN A 343 -4.12 9.97 -21.81
N TYR A 344 -2.88 9.67 -22.26
CA TYR A 344 -1.71 10.55 -22.08
C TYR A 344 -1.97 11.95 -22.62
N PHE A 345 -2.44 12.05 -23.88
CA PHE A 345 -2.74 13.36 -24.48
C PHE A 345 -3.81 14.13 -23.72
N THR A 346 -4.86 13.43 -23.24
CA THR A 346 -5.91 14.07 -22.44
C THR A 346 -5.41 14.53 -21.07
N THR A 347 -4.64 13.68 -20.36
CA THR A 347 -4.20 13.96 -19.00
C THR A 347 -3.17 15.11 -18.94
N PHE A 348 -2.29 15.18 -19.93
CA PHE A 348 -1.20 16.16 -19.96
C PHE A 348 -1.43 17.30 -20.97
N GLU A 349 -2.65 17.41 -21.52
CA GLU A 349 -3.05 18.45 -22.49
C GLU A 349 -2.07 18.58 -23.67
N GLN A 350 -1.55 17.43 -24.15
CA GLN A 350 -0.62 17.35 -25.27
C GLN A 350 -1.37 17.07 -26.57
N ILE A 351 -0.73 17.41 -27.71
CA ILE A 351 -1.27 17.20 -29.05
C ILE A 351 -0.29 16.32 -29.83
N ASP A 352 -0.80 15.30 -30.54
CA ASP A 352 0.02 14.48 -31.41
C ASP A 352 0.51 15.27 -32.65
N CYS A 353 1.82 15.48 -32.71
CA CYS A 353 2.43 16.23 -33.82
C CYS A 353 3.80 15.62 -34.19
N GLU A 354 4.33 16.06 -35.33
CA GLU A 354 5.74 15.83 -35.66
C GLU A 354 6.62 16.64 -34.72
N GLU A 355 7.67 16.02 -34.19
CA GLU A 355 8.56 16.61 -33.19
C GLU A 355 10.01 16.32 -33.52
N ILE A 356 10.91 17.18 -33.06
CA ILE A 356 12.35 16.93 -33.08
C ILE A 356 12.73 16.41 -31.70
N ILE A 357 12.99 15.10 -31.59
CA ILE A 357 13.36 14.46 -30.32
C ILE A 357 14.87 14.15 -30.36
N ASN A 358 15.64 14.74 -29.43
CA ASN A 358 17.10 14.60 -29.37
C ASN A 358 17.78 14.84 -30.74
N GLY A 359 17.30 15.83 -31.47
CA GLY A 359 17.85 16.22 -32.77
C GLY A 359 17.33 15.43 -33.98
N VAL A 360 16.48 14.43 -33.77
CA VAL A 360 15.88 13.59 -34.83
C VAL A 360 14.43 13.98 -35.06
N LYS A 361 14.03 14.22 -36.31
CA LYS A 361 12.63 14.47 -36.69
C LYS A 361 11.85 13.17 -36.60
N ILE A 362 10.81 13.13 -35.75
CA ILE A 362 10.00 11.96 -35.48
C ILE A 362 8.53 12.25 -35.84
N PRO A 363 7.86 11.36 -36.58
CA PRO A 363 6.46 11.49 -36.96
C PRO A 363 5.51 11.54 -35.77
N LYS A 364 4.23 11.78 -36.04
CA LYS A 364 3.16 11.59 -35.06
C LYS A 364 3.19 10.18 -34.48
N ILE A 365 2.84 10.04 -33.20
CA ILE A 365 2.86 8.72 -32.56
C ILE A 365 1.86 7.75 -33.21
N PHE A 366 0.67 8.25 -33.62
CA PHE A 366 -0.30 7.37 -34.28
C PHE A 366 0.19 6.89 -35.65
N ASP A 367 0.94 7.71 -36.41
CA ASP A 367 1.55 7.29 -37.67
C ASP A 367 2.62 6.19 -37.45
N LEU A 368 3.32 6.21 -36.31
CA LEU A 368 4.28 5.16 -35.92
C LEU A 368 3.55 3.88 -35.51
N LEU A 369 2.48 4.00 -34.72
CA LEU A 369 1.67 2.86 -34.28
C LEU A 369 1.00 2.16 -35.47
N ASP A 370 0.57 2.91 -36.50
CA ASP A 370 -0.06 2.37 -37.71
C ASP A 370 0.93 1.61 -38.61
N LYS A 371 2.24 1.85 -38.48
CA LYS A 371 3.29 1.10 -39.20
C LYS A 371 3.67 -0.23 -38.53
N ILE A 372 3.22 -0.47 -37.30
CA ILE A 372 3.51 -1.72 -36.59
C ILE A 372 2.75 -2.88 -37.25
N ASP A 373 3.46 -3.94 -37.57
CA ASP A 373 2.81 -5.22 -37.91
C ASP A 373 2.19 -5.85 -36.66
N TRP A 374 0.96 -5.44 -36.36
CA TRP A 374 0.22 -5.93 -35.21
C TRP A 374 -0.08 -7.43 -35.25
N ASN A 375 -0.12 -8.06 -36.45
CA ASN A 375 -0.28 -9.50 -36.58
C ASN A 375 0.97 -10.23 -36.10
N LYS A 376 2.15 -9.69 -36.43
CA LYS A 376 3.42 -10.22 -35.94
C LYS A 376 3.55 -10.03 -34.43
N ILE A 377 3.17 -8.89 -33.90
CA ILE A 377 3.19 -8.62 -32.45
C ILE A 377 2.22 -9.55 -31.72
N ALA A 378 1.02 -9.77 -32.26
CA ALA A 378 0.00 -10.64 -31.68
C ALA A 378 0.34 -12.15 -31.74
N ASN A 379 1.32 -12.56 -32.54
CA ASN A 379 1.75 -13.95 -32.61
C ASN A 379 2.62 -14.30 -31.40
N GLY A 380 1.97 -14.44 -30.23
CA GLY A 380 2.60 -14.71 -28.93
C GLY A 380 3.04 -16.17 -28.76
N VAL A 381 3.86 -16.42 -27.75
CA VAL A 381 4.23 -17.76 -27.29
C VAL A 381 3.58 -17.99 -25.91
N PRO A 382 2.58 -18.88 -25.82
CA PRO A 382 1.84 -19.11 -24.59
C PRO A 382 2.70 -19.84 -23.56
N VAL A 383 2.99 -19.17 -22.44
CA VAL A 383 3.77 -19.74 -21.35
C VAL A 383 3.15 -19.42 -20.00
N ARG A 384 3.54 -20.14 -18.96
CA ARG A 384 3.38 -19.65 -17.60
C ARG A 384 4.14 -18.34 -17.47
N PHE A 385 3.49 -17.25 -17.08
CA PHE A 385 4.04 -15.90 -17.15
C PHE A 385 3.95 -15.17 -15.82
N HIS A 386 4.75 -14.14 -15.61
CA HIS A 386 4.66 -13.25 -14.46
C HIS A 386 3.75 -12.03 -14.74
N GLY A 387 3.97 -11.39 -15.87
CA GLY A 387 3.17 -10.26 -16.38
C GLY A 387 3.56 -8.88 -15.86
N ASP A 388 4.48 -8.81 -14.87
CA ASP A 388 5.09 -7.55 -14.41
C ASP A 388 6.55 -7.78 -13.97
N LEU A 389 7.30 -8.47 -14.83
CA LEU A 389 8.65 -8.96 -14.55
C LEU A 389 9.68 -7.84 -14.75
N HIS A 390 9.91 -7.04 -13.72
CA HIS A 390 11.00 -6.06 -13.67
C HIS A 390 11.79 -6.21 -12.37
N PHE A 391 12.97 -5.63 -12.30
CA PHE A 391 13.95 -5.91 -11.25
C PHE A 391 13.48 -5.57 -9.82
N GLU A 392 12.55 -4.65 -9.66
CA GLU A 392 11.93 -4.32 -8.37
C GLU A 392 10.98 -5.42 -7.87
N ASN A 393 10.49 -6.26 -8.79
CA ASN A 393 9.61 -7.40 -8.48
C ASN A 393 10.37 -8.74 -8.35
N ILE A 394 11.69 -8.71 -8.33
CA ILE A 394 12.54 -9.90 -8.19
C ILE A 394 13.33 -9.79 -6.90
N LEU A 395 13.16 -10.73 -5.98
CA LEU A 395 14.00 -10.87 -4.80
C LEU A 395 15.10 -11.91 -5.04
N ILE A 396 16.32 -11.57 -4.67
CA ILE A 396 17.42 -12.52 -4.49
C ILE A 396 17.30 -13.01 -3.05
N ASN A 397 16.94 -14.26 -2.87
CA ASN A 397 16.69 -14.81 -1.54
C ASN A 397 17.99 -14.99 -0.76
N SER A 398 18.00 -14.57 0.50
CA SER A 398 19.11 -14.81 1.42
C SER A 398 19.00 -16.14 2.16
N GLU A 399 17.81 -16.74 2.17
CA GLU A 399 17.48 -17.98 2.87
C GLU A 399 16.51 -18.81 2.00
N GLY A 400 16.50 -20.11 2.21
CA GLY A 400 15.56 -21.03 1.54
C GLY A 400 16.17 -21.83 0.40
N LYS A 401 15.32 -22.61 -0.30
CA LYS A 401 15.75 -23.51 -1.38
C LYS A 401 15.76 -22.84 -2.75
N SER A 402 14.88 -21.88 -2.98
CA SER A 402 14.83 -21.14 -4.24
C SER A 402 15.80 -19.96 -4.20
N PRO A 403 16.60 -19.72 -5.24
CA PRO A 403 17.50 -18.58 -5.30
C PRO A 403 16.77 -17.23 -5.46
N PHE A 404 15.59 -17.28 -6.06
CA PHE A 404 14.80 -16.07 -6.33
C PHE A 404 13.34 -16.26 -5.91
N THR A 405 12.66 -15.13 -5.68
CA THR A 405 11.21 -15.07 -5.50
C THR A 405 10.68 -13.90 -6.32
N LEU A 406 9.63 -14.16 -7.09
CA LEU A 406 8.93 -13.15 -7.88
C LEU A 406 7.81 -12.53 -7.06
N LEU A 407 7.73 -11.21 -7.07
CA LEU A 407 6.72 -10.42 -6.35
C LEU A 407 5.76 -9.76 -7.35
N ASP A 408 4.58 -9.38 -6.88
CA ASP A 408 3.63 -8.54 -7.63
C ASP A 408 3.24 -9.08 -9.02
N TRP A 409 3.10 -10.41 -9.12
CA TRP A 409 2.61 -11.05 -10.35
C TRP A 409 1.26 -10.46 -10.80
N ARG A 410 1.08 -10.35 -12.09
CA ARG A 410 -0.16 -9.82 -12.67
C ARG A 410 -1.34 -10.78 -12.43
N GLN A 411 -2.54 -10.24 -12.24
CA GLN A 411 -3.77 -11.03 -12.01
C GLN A 411 -4.20 -11.87 -13.22
N ASP A 412 -3.93 -11.42 -14.45
CA ASP A 412 -4.28 -12.08 -15.71
C ASP A 412 -3.47 -11.52 -16.90
N PHE A 413 -3.57 -12.17 -18.04
CA PHE A 413 -3.12 -11.71 -19.35
C PHE A 413 -4.33 -11.56 -20.28
N GLY A 414 -4.94 -10.36 -20.30
CA GLY A 414 -6.13 -10.12 -21.11
C GLY A 414 -7.31 -11.03 -20.78
N GLY A 415 -7.46 -11.40 -19.49
CA GLY A 415 -8.49 -12.32 -18.98
C GLY A 415 -8.01 -13.77 -18.80
N LEU A 416 -6.83 -14.14 -19.36
CA LEU A 416 -6.25 -15.47 -19.18
C LEU A 416 -5.46 -15.53 -17.87
N GLN A 417 -5.73 -16.53 -17.03
CA GLN A 417 -5.07 -16.70 -15.72
C GLN A 417 -3.93 -17.72 -15.76
N GLU A 418 -4.03 -18.76 -16.55
CA GLU A 418 -3.07 -19.87 -16.57
C GLU A 418 -1.81 -19.54 -17.38
N TYR A 419 -1.95 -18.83 -18.50
CA TYR A 419 -0.85 -18.53 -19.41
C TYR A 419 -0.97 -17.12 -20.01
N GLY A 420 0.16 -16.64 -20.52
CA GLY A 420 0.28 -15.38 -21.23
C GLY A 420 1.45 -15.44 -22.22
N ASP A 421 1.77 -14.30 -22.84
CA ASP A 421 2.86 -14.24 -23.83
C ASP A 421 4.22 -14.03 -23.16
N ILE A 422 5.20 -14.93 -23.44
CA ILE A 422 6.57 -14.81 -22.94
C ILE A 422 7.21 -13.46 -23.34
N TYR A 423 6.89 -12.97 -24.53
CA TYR A 423 7.41 -11.70 -25.02
C TYR A 423 7.01 -10.52 -24.15
N TYR A 424 5.87 -10.62 -23.43
CA TYR A 424 5.49 -9.59 -22.49
C TYR A 424 6.38 -9.58 -21.25
N ASP A 425 6.74 -10.75 -20.71
CA ASP A 425 7.71 -10.85 -19.62
C ASP A 425 9.09 -10.38 -20.07
N PHE A 426 9.53 -10.75 -21.27
CA PHE A 426 10.78 -10.24 -21.84
C PHE A 426 10.80 -8.72 -22.01
N ALA A 427 9.71 -8.15 -22.50
CA ALA A 427 9.59 -6.70 -22.67
C ALA A 427 9.56 -5.96 -21.32
N LYS A 428 8.93 -6.54 -20.31
CA LYS A 428 8.92 -6.01 -18.94
C LYS A 428 10.32 -6.09 -18.31
N LEU A 429 11.04 -7.16 -18.52
CA LEU A 429 12.41 -7.31 -18.05
C LEU A 429 13.32 -6.30 -18.75
N ASN A 430 13.24 -6.19 -20.08
CA ASN A 430 14.01 -5.22 -20.88
C ASN A 430 13.72 -3.77 -20.50
N HIS A 431 12.47 -3.44 -20.18
CA HIS A 431 12.07 -2.14 -19.66
C HIS A 431 12.86 -1.78 -18.39
N GLY A 432 12.98 -2.70 -17.43
CA GLY A 432 13.73 -2.50 -16.19
C GLY A 432 15.25 -2.45 -16.38
N LEU A 433 15.79 -3.02 -17.48
CA LEU A 433 17.20 -2.92 -17.84
C LEU A 433 17.54 -1.53 -18.38
N ILE A 434 16.61 -0.84 -19.03
CA ILE A 434 16.81 0.49 -19.61
C ILE A 434 16.61 1.59 -18.58
N ILE A 435 15.50 1.56 -17.82
CA ILE A 435 15.18 2.56 -16.79
C ILE A 435 15.33 1.96 -15.39
N SER A 436 16.15 2.60 -14.56
CA SER A 436 16.29 2.31 -13.13
C SER A 436 15.37 3.21 -12.33
N HIS A 437 14.39 2.65 -11.62
CA HIS A 437 13.49 3.42 -10.75
C HIS A 437 14.25 4.17 -9.67
N GLU A 438 15.31 3.59 -9.09
CA GLU A 438 16.16 4.28 -8.11
C GLU A 438 16.75 5.59 -8.64
N LEU A 439 17.19 5.61 -9.91
CA LEU A 439 17.75 6.83 -10.53
C LEU A 439 16.64 7.84 -10.84
N ILE A 440 15.46 7.38 -11.23
CA ILE A 440 14.28 8.23 -11.44
C ILE A 440 13.84 8.89 -10.14
N ASP A 441 13.78 8.16 -9.03
CA ASP A 441 13.39 8.68 -7.71
C ASP A 441 14.39 9.72 -7.18
N LYS A 442 15.66 9.60 -7.58
CA LYS A 442 16.69 10.61 -7.32
C LYS A 442 16.65 11.80 -8.27
N ASN A 443 15.64 11.88 -9.16
CA ASN A 443 15.51 12.90 -10.21
C ASN A 443 16.73 12.99 -11.14
N LEU A 444 17.41 11.86 -11.42
CA LEU A 444 18.58 11.80 -12.30
C LEU A 444 18.16 11.61 -13.75
N PHE A 445 17.26 12.42 -14.21
CA PHE A 445 16.81 12.54 -15.59
C PHE A 445 16.39 13.99 -15.88
N GLU A 446 16.38 14.34 -17.16
CA GLU A 446 15.95 15.66 -17.62
C GLU A 446 15.04 15.52 -18.85
N VAL A 447 14.01 16.36 -18.93
CA VAL A 447 13.19 16.54 -20.13
C VAL A 447 12.98 18.05 -20.34
N LYS A 448 13.43 18.55 -21.49
CA LYS A 448 13.23 19.94 -21.91
C LYS A 448 12.36 19.98 -23.16
N GLN A 449 11.26 20.69 -23.08
CA GLN A 449 10.32 20.89 -24.19
C GLN A 449 10.31 22.36 -24.59
N LYS A 450 10.59 22.64 -25.88
CA LYS A 450 10.49 23.98 -26.49
C LYS A 450 9.77 23.88 -27.83
N LEU A 451 8.52 24.35 -27.89
CA LEU A 451 7.68 24.18 -29.08
C LEU A 451 7.64 22.69 -29.49
N ASN A 452 8.07 22.39 -30.73
CA ASN A 452 8.11 21.02 -31.26
C ASN A 452 9.49 20.35 -31.09
N SER A 453 10.37 20.89 -30.25
CA SER A 453 11.70 20.33 -29.97
C SER A 453 11.75 19.79 -28.54
N ILE A 454 12.06 18.51 -28.42
CA ILE A 454 12.16 17.78 -27.15
C ILE A 454 13.61 17.32 -27.00
N HIS A 455 14.15 17.62 -25.85
CA HIS A 455 15.42 17.02 -25.42
C HIS A 455 15.18 16.28 -24.13
N TYR A 456 15.52 14.99 -24.10
CA TYR A 456 15.52 14.20 -22.87
C TYR A 456 16.85 13.48 -22.70
N ASP A 457 17.24 13.32 -21.45
CA ASP A 457 18.40 12.54 -21.01
C ASP A 457 18.12 11.88 -19.67
N PHE A 458 18.75 10.75 -19.40
CA PHE A 458 18.64 10.04 -18.13
C PHE A 458 19.87 9.17 -17.89
N LEU A 459 20.24 9.05 -16.62
CA LEU A 459 21.37 8.22 -16.24
C LEU A 459 21.00 6.74 -16.23
N ARG A 460 21.96 5.89 -16.56
CA ARG A 460 21.85 4.43 -16.54
C ARG A 460 22.95 3.83 -15.68
N LYS A 461 22.65 2.77 -14.93
CA LYS A 461 23.67 1.99 -14.24
C LYS A 461 24.45 1.14 -15.25
N GLN A 462 25.78 1.16 -15.19
CA GLN A 462 26.63 0.41 -16.13
C GLN A 462 26.31 -1.09 -16.10
N ASN A 463 26.11 -1.67 -14.93
CA ASN A 463 25.76 -3.09 -14.79
C ASN A 463 24.38 -3.45 -15.39
N LEU A 464 23.41 -2.54 -15.44
CA LEU A 464 22.15 -2.76 -16.17
C LEU A 464 22.36 -2.73 -17.69
N VAL A 465 23.24 -1.84 -18.18
CA VAL A 465 23.62 -1.82 -19.60
C VAL A 465 24.28 -3.15 -20.00
N GLU A 466 25.19 -3.66 -19.19
CA GLU A 466 25.83 -4.96 -19.42
C GLU A 466 24.81 -6.11 -19.39
N CYS A 467 23.87 -6.09 -18.48
CA CYS A 467 22.77 -7.06 -18.45
C CYS A 467 21.87 -6.95 -19.69
N GLU A 468 21.59 -5.73 -20.21
CA GLU A 468 20.80 -5.55 -21.44
C GLU A 468 21.51 -6.14 -22.67
N ILE A 469 22.82 -5.91 -22.80
CA ILE A 469 23.63 -6.48 -23.88
C ILE A 469 23.57 -8.01 -23.82
N TYR A 470 23.81 -8.57 -22.63
CA TYR A 470 23.74 -10.03 -22.45
C TYR A 470 22.32 -10.57 -22.72
N PHE A 471 21.27 -9.85 -22.31
CA PHE A 471 19.88 -10.30 -22.53
C PHE A 471 19.54 -10.37 -24.02
N LYS A 472 20.02 -9.40 -24.80
CA LYS A 472 19.90 -9.43 -26.26
C LYS A 472 20.56 -10.69 -26.83
N GLU A 473 21.83 -10.95 -26.48
CA GLU A 473 22.57 -12.14 -26.95
C GLU A 473 21.86 -13.44 -26.52
N TRP A 474 21.35 -13.50 -25.30
CA TRP A 474 20.62 -14.65 -24.77
C TRP A 474 19.33 -14.89 -25.56
N LEU A 475 18.56 -13.84 -25.86
CA LEU A 475 17.32 -13.96 -26.66
C LEU A 475 17.63 -14.45 -28.09
N GLU A 476 18.65 -13.90 -28.73
CA GLU A 476 19.08 -14.28 -30.08
C GLU A 476 19.57 -15.74 -30.11
N ASN A 477 20.33 -16.19 -29.13
CA ASN A 477 20.80 -17.59 -29.00
C ASN A 477 19.67 -18.57 -28.73
N LYS A 478 18.57 -18.12 -28.13
CA LYS A 478 17.35 -18.92 -27.91
C LYS A 478 16.33 -18.78 -29.06
N GLU A 479 16.71 -18.14 -30.15
CA GLU A 479 15.88 -17.92 -31.35
C GLU A 479 14.63 -17.05 -31.10
N TYR A 480 14.62 -16.21 -30.04
CA TYR A 480 13.57 -15.24 -29.82
C TYR A 480 13.79 -13.97 -30.67
N ASP A 481 12.69 -13.37 -31.14
CA ASP A 481 12.72 -12.12 -31.93
C ASP A 481 12.99 -10.91 -31.02
N TYR A 482 14.27 -10.51 -30.92
CA TYR A 482 14.66 -9.33 -30.13
C TYR A 482 14.02 -8.04 -30.64
N LYS A 483 13.78 -7.89 -31.95
CA LYS A 483 13.08 -6.72 -32.52
C LYS A 483 11.65 -6.63 -31.96
N LYS A 484 10.96 -7.77 -31.81
CA LYS A 484 9.65 -7.85 -31.17
C LYS A 484 9.72 -7.42 -29.69
N VAL A 485 10.71 -7.89 -28.94
CA VAL A 485 10.92 -7.46 -27.54
C VAL A 485 11.12 -5.95 -27.44
N GLN A 486 11.96 -5.37 -28.31
CA GLN A 486 12.19 -3.92 -28.35
C GLN A 486 10.91 -3.14 -28.68
N THR A 487 10.12 -3.61 -29.66
CA THR A 487 8.83 -2.99 -30.01
C THR A 487 7.91 -3.00 -28.80
N MET A 488 7.74 -4.14 -28.15
CA MET A 488 6.87 -4.28 -26.98
C MET A 488 7.38 -3.46 -25.77
N THR A 489 8.70 -3.34 -25.59
CA THR A 489 9.30 -2.45 -24.58
C THR A 489 8.91 -1.00 -24.84
N ALA A 490 8.98 -0.54 -26.08
CA ALA A 490 8.55 0.80 -26.44
C ALA A 490 7.04 1.03 -26.17
N LEU A 491 6.21 0.03 -26.50
CA LEU A 491 4.77 0.07 -26.18
C LEU A 491 4.52 0.10 -24.66
N ILE A 492 5.33 -0.59 -23.86
CA ILE A 492 5.24 -0.52 -22.39
C ILE A 492 5.50 0.90 -21.91
N TYR A 493 6.54 1.58 -22.39
CA TYR A 493 6.81 2.97 -22.03
C TYR A 493 5.65 3.89 -22.39
N LEU A 494 5.09 3.78 -23.59
CA LEU A 494 3.91 4.55 -23.98
C LEU A 494 2.69 4.27 -23.09
N ASN A 495 2.49 2.99 -22.73
CA ASN A 495 1.37 2.57 -21.89
C ASN A 495 1.45 3.10 -20.45
N ILE A 496 2.64 3.16 -19.87
CA ILE A 496 2.83 3.62 -18.49
C ILE A 496 2.98 5.14 -18.40
N ALA A 497 3.32 5.83 -19.48
CA ALA A 497 3.45 7.30 -19.50
C ALA A 497 2.19 8.01 -18.98
N ALA A 498 1.00 7.51 -19.32
CA ALA A 498 -0.28 8.06 -18.86
C ALA A 498 -0.55 7.85 -17.36
N LEU A 499 0.24 7.03 -16.67
CA LEU A 499 0.03 6.61 -15.28
C LEU A 499 1.03 7.24 -14.31
N HIS A 500 2.07 7.87 -14.81
CA HIS A 500 3.13 8.47 -14.01
C HIS A 500 2.98 10.00 -13.94
N HIS A 501 3.59 10.57 -12.89
CA HIS A 501 3.59 12.02 -12.66
C HIS A 501 4.51 12.76 -13.65
N TYR A 502 4.21 14.03 -13.85
CA TYR A 502 5.09 14.96 -14.57
C TYR A 502 6.35 15.26 -13.72
N PRO A 503 7.57 15.37 -14.29
CA PRO A 503 7.92 15.24 -15.73
C PRO A 503 8.29 13.81 -16.17
N TYR A 504 8.25 12.80 -15.30
CA TYR A 504 8.62 11.43 -15.65
C TYR A 504 7.72 10.83 -16.75
N SER A 505 6.44 11.18 -16.76
CA SER A 505 5.51 10.84 -17.84
C SER A 505 6.01 11.27 -19.23
N LEU A 506 6.63 12.45 -19.34
CA LEU A 506 7.21 12.94 -20.59
C LEU A 506 8.42 12.09 -21.02
N LEU A 507 9.33 11.78 -20.10
CA LEU A 507 10.46 10.90 -20.38
C LEU A 507 9.99 9.57 -20.97
N LEU A 508 9.03 8.91 -20.31
CA LEU A 508 8.49 7.63 -20.75
C LEU A 508 7.87 7.71 -22.15
N PHE A 509 7.08 8.75 -22.39
CA PHE A 509 6.42 8.93 -23.69
C PHE A 509 7.43 9.16 -24.81
N TYR A 510 8.37 10.09 -24.62
CA TYR A 510 9.35 10.42 -25.66
C TYR A 510 10.40 9.33 -25.86
N LEU A 511 10.77 8.60 -24.82
CA LEU A 511 11.61 7.41 -24.93
C LEU A 511 10.91 6.33 -25.78
N GLY A 512 9.65 6.01 -25.47
CA GLY A 512 8.86 5.03 -26.22
C GLY A 512 8.67 5.44 -27.68
N LYS A 513 8.32 6.72 -27.95
CA LYS A 513 8.16 7.26 -29.31
C LYS A 513 9.47 7.19 -30.12
N ASN A 514 10.60 7.57 -29.49
CA ASN A 514 11.92 7.50 -30.13
C ASN A 514 12.38 6.06 -30.41
N MET A 515 12.11 5.13 -29.48
CA MET A 515 12.39 3.70 -29.70
C MET A 515 11.59 3.15 -30.89
N LEU A 516 10.29 3.43 -30.96
CA LEU A 516 9.46 2.98 -32.08
C LEU A 516 9.97 3.50 -33.42
N GLN A 517 10.33 4.79 -33.52
CA GLN A 517 10.88 5.38 -34.75
C GLN A 517 12.12 4.64 -35.27
N LYS A 518 12.95 4.08 -34.39
CA LYS A 518 14.14 3.30 -34.77
C LYS A 518 13.83 1.91 -35.24
N ILE A 519 12.65 1.41 -34.93
CA ILE A 519 12.26 0.00 -35.14
C ILE A 519 11.33 -0.17 -36.33
N VAL A 520 10.38 0.78 -36.54
CA VAL A 520 9.35 0.76 -37.60
C VAL A 520 9.72 1.65 -38.84
#